data_42e44e563ee35fe229de33b140c21963
#
_entry.id   42e44e563ee35fe229de33b140c21963
#
_cell.length_a   1.000
_cell.length_b   1.000
_cell.length_c   1.000
_cell.angle_alpha   90.00
_cell.angle_beta   90.00
_cell.angle_gamma   90.00
#
_symmetry.space_group_name_H-M   'P 1'
#
loop_
_entity.id
_entity.type
_entity.pdbx_description
1 polymer ?
#
loop_
_entity_poly.entity_id
_entity_poly.type
_entity_poly.pdbx_seq_one_letter_code
_entity_poly.pdbx_strand_id
1 'polypeptide(L)'
;MKNNKCIKIWQYILFGIALVMILINCRIVKADTTELRQNDKGQYCISTAEEYYFFVENYRNAPYKTSTVILTNDIEITNQVTGLGTFSGIFDGQGHTITYSATDRTLNKKGISVISFSLDSNGVLENLKIKIEQTKLYVGDVTYSNIVFSSNNGLIKGLKVTGNVILVCDD
;
A
#
# COMPACT_ATOMS: atom_id res chain seq x y z
N MET A 1 -3.18 0.00 63.41
CA MET A 1 -3.63 0.77 62.23
C MET A 1 -2.54 1.11 61.18
N LYS A 2 -1.46 0.31 61.02
CA LYS A 2 -0.36 0.62 60.08
C LYS A 2 -0.35 -0.19 58.76
N ASN A 3 -1.19 -1.25 58.65
CA ASN A 3 -1.11 -2.19 57.49
C ASN A 3 -1.88 -1.74 56.23
N ASN A 4 -2.89 -0.87 56.33
CA ASN A 4 -3.70 -0.55 55.16
C ASN A 4 -3.06 0.41 54.14
N LYS A 5 -2.05 1.20 54.57
CA LYS A 5 -1.33 2.08 53.63
C LYS A 5 -0.35 1.33 52.74
N CYS A 6 0.36 0.33 53.27
CA CYS A 6 1.27 -0.49 52.50
C CYS A 6 0.54 -1.29 51.43
N ILE A 7 -0.61 -1.88 51.73
CA ILE A 7 -1.40 -2.68 50.77
C ILE A 7 -1.85 -1.82 49.58
N LYS A 8 -2.31 -0.60 49.83
CA LYS A 8 -2.71 0.32 48.75
C LYS A 8 -1.54 0.72 47.83
N ILE A 9 -0.36 0.98 48.41
CA ILE A 9 0.84 1.32 47.62
C ILE A 9 1.24 0.16 46.70
N TRP A 10 1.22 -1.07 47.19
CA TRP A 10 1.52 -2.26 46.39
C TRP A 10 0.48 -2.50 45.27
N GLN A 11 -0.78 -2.20 45.49
CA GLN A 11 -1.82 -2.28 44.44
C GLN A 11 -1.58 -1.26 43.32
N TYR A 12 -1.18 -0.03 43.64
CA TYR A 12 -0.85 0.99 42.60
C TYR A 12 0.41 0.63 41.81
N ILE A 13 1.41 0.04 42.48
CA ILE A 13 2.63 -0.43 41.81
C ILE A 13 2.33 -1.59 40.85
N LEU A 14 1.54 -2.56 41.29
CA LEU A 14 1.13 -3.68 40.43
C LEU A 14 0.26 -3.23 39.23
N PHE A 15 -0.65 -2.24 39.47
CA PHE A 15 -1.45 -1.67 38.38
C PHE A 15 -0.61 -0.89 37.39
N GLY A 16 0.37 -0.12 37.87
CA GLY A 16 1.34 0.60 37.04
C GLY A 16 2.19 -0.36 36.20
N ILE A 17 2.68 -1.45 36.78
CA ILE A 17 3.46 -2.48 36.06
C ILE A 17 2.60 -3.17 35.02
N ALA A 18 1.34 -3.52 35.34
CA ALA A 18 0.41 -4.12 34.38
C ALA A 18 0.13 -3.19 33.20
N LEU A 19 -0.08 -1.89 33.45
CA LEU A 19 -0.31 -0.87 32.40
C LEU A 19 0.92 -0.70 31.51
N VAL A 20 2.13 -0.68 32.10
CA VAL A 20 3.39 -0.61 31.34
C VAL A 20 3.63 -1.88 30.52
N MET A 21 3.29 -3.05 31.04
CA MET A 21 3.35 -4.32 30.31
C MET A 21 2.36 -4.35 29.12
N ILE A 22 1.16 -3.78 29.28
CA ILE A 22 0.19 -3.64 28.19
C ILE A 22 0.72 -2.68 27.12
N LEU A 23 1.35 -1.57 27.50
CA LEU A 23 1.93 -0.61 26.57
C LEU A 23 3.19 -1.14 25.86
N ILE A 24 3.97 -2.00 26.52
CA ILE A 24 5.16 -2.63 25.92
C ILE A 24 4.74 -3.76 24.95
N ASN A 25 3.64 -4.46 25.22
CA ASN A 25 3.11 -5.48 24.32
C ASN A 25 2.31 -4.89 23.14
N CYS A 26 1.96 -3.61 23.17
CA CYS A 26 1.46 -2.87 22.01
C CYS A 26 2.62 -2.33 21.15
N ARG A 27 3.70 -3.11 20.98
CA ARG A 27 4.49 -2.98 19.78
C ARG A 27 3.57 -3.42 18.66
N ILE A 28 3.24 -2.51 17.77
CA ILE A 28 2.76 -2.83 16.43
C ILE A 28 3.84 -3.75 15.86
N VAL A 29 3.61 -5.05 15.97
CA VAL A 29 4.33 -6.02 15.14
C VAL A 29 3.89 -5.60 13.74
N LYS A 30 4.77 -4.90 13.04
CA LYS A 30 4.65 -4.70 11.61
C LYS A 30 4.60 -6.13 11.07
N ALA A 31 3.40 -6.60 10.76
CA ALA A 31 3.23 -7.92 10.20
C ALA A 31 3.98 -7.86 8.88
N ASP A 32 5.12 -8.52 8.83
CA ASP A 32 5.84 -8.73 7.58
C ASP A 32 4.90 -9.61 6.75
N THR A 33 4.18 -8.97 5.82
CA THR A 33 3.18 -9.67 5.01
C THR A 33 3.94 -10.58 4.06
N THR A 34 3.97 -11.85 4.38
CA THR A 34 4.67 -12.87 3.60
C THR A 34 3.77 -13.50 2.53
N GLU A 35 2.45 -13.29 2.61
CA GLU A 35 1.46 -13.81 1.67
C GLU A 35 0.13 -13.05 1.79
N LEU A 36 -0.58 -12.88 0.66
CA LEU A 36 -1.94 -12.34 0.67
C LEU A 36 -2.95 -13.42 1.04
N ARG A 37 -3.93 -13.04 1.85
CA ARG A 37 -5.05 -13.92 2.21
C ARG A 37 -6.00 -14.07 1.02
N GLN A 38 -6.61 -15.24 0.90
CA GLN A 38 -7.69 -15.49 -0.04
C GLN A 38 -9.05 -15.47 0.68
N ASN A 39 -10.07 -14.99 -0.04
CA ASN A 39 -11.46 -15.16 0.38
C ASN A 39 -12.01 -16.53 -0.07
N ASP A 40 -13.28 -16.81 0.27
CA ASP A 40 -13.95 -18.08 -0.05
C ASP A 40 -14.08 -18.36 -1.57
N LYS A 41 -13.85 -17.34 -2.41
CA LYS A 41 -13.87 -17.46 -3.87
C LYS A 41 -12.47 -17.68 -4.46
N GLY A 42 -11.43 -17.81 -3.61
CA GLY A 42 -10.05 -17.95 -4.04
C GLY A 42 -9.43 -16.66 -4.58
N GLN A 43 -10.04 -15.49 -4.32
CA GLN A 43 -9.49 -14.19 -4.72
C GLN A 43 -8.55 -13.68 -3.63
N TYR A 44 -7.39 -13.17 -4.00
CA TYR A 44 -6.46 -12.54 -3.06
C TYR A 44 -6.99 -11.17 -2.62
N CYS A 45 -6.93 -10.90 -1.32
CA CYS A 45 -7.46 -9.69 -0.71
C CYS A 45 -6.35 -8.74 -0.30
N ILE A 46 -6.51 -7.45 -0.63
CA ILE A 46 -5.68 -6.35 -0.16
C ILE A 46 -6.54 -5.43 0.68
N SER A 47 -6.16 -5.23 1.94
CA SER A 47 -6.85 -4.39 2.92
C SER A 47 -5.97 -3.32 3.55
N THR A 48 -4.65 -3.41 3.35
CA THR A 48 -3.65 -2.50 3.92
C THR A 48 -2.62 -2.06 2.89
N ALA A 49 -1.87 -1.01 3.21
CA ALA A 49 -0.75 -0.54 2.38
C ALA A 49 0.37 -1.58 2.27
N GLU A 50 0.65 -2.30 3.36
CA GLU A 50 1.67 -3.35 3.40
C GLU A 50 1.32 -4.51 2.46
N GLU A 51 0.06 -4.95 2.46
CA GLU A 51 -0.45 -5.96 1.54
C GLU A 51 -0.37 -5.48 0.07
N TYR A 52 -0.65 -4.20 -0.17
CA TYR A 52 -0.49 -3.61 -1.49
C TYR A 52 0.99 -3.58 -1.94
N TYR A 53 1.91 -3.16 -1.08
CA TYR A 53 3.34 -3.18 -1.39
C TYR A 53 3.83 -4.60 -1.68
N PHE A 54 3.43 -5.56 -0.85
CA PHE A 54 3.74 -6.96 -1.08
C PHE A 54 3.22 -7.44 -2.44
N PHE A 55 1.97 -7.11 -2.79
CA PHE A 55 1.41 -7.45 -4.11
C PHE A 55 2.23 -6.87 -5.25
N VAL A 56 2.55 -5.57 -5.20
CA VAL A 56 3.28 -4.90 -6.29
C VAL A 56 4.70 -5.46 -6.48
N GLU A 57 5.34 -5.92 -5.42
CA GLU A 57 6.65 -6.58 -5.50
C GLU A 57 6.56 -8.00 -6.08
N ASN A 58 5.42 -8.67 -5.95
CA ASN A 58 5.27 -10.09 -6.24
C ASN A 58 4.32 -10.42 -7.41
N TYR A 59 3.54 -9.48 -7.94
CA TYR A 59 2.49 -9.76 -8.93
C TYR A 59 3.00 -10.37 -10.24
N ARG A 60 4.28 -10.25 -10.54
CA ARG A 60 4.92 -10.87 -11.72
C ARG A 60 5.15 -12.38 -11.59
N ASN A 61 5.03 -12.90 -10.38
CA ASN A 61 5.31 -14.29 -10.05
C ASN A 61 4.01 -15.05 -9.75
N ALA A 62 4.04 -16.37 -9.91
CA ALA A 62 3.00 -17.22 -9.36
C ALA A 62 2.99 -17.14 -7.82
N PRO A 63 1.84 -17.21 -7.16
CA PRO A 63 0.52 -17.44 -7.77
C PRO A 63 -0.17 -16.18 -8.25
N TYR A 64 0.36 -14.98 -7.96
CA TYR A 64 -0.35 -13.71 -8.14
C TYR A 64 -0.50 -13.29 -9.60
N LYS A 65 0.45 -13.65 -10.47
CA LYS A 65 0.55 -13.13 -11.85
C LYS A 65 -0.74 -13.22 -12.66
N THR A 66 -1.49 -14.30 -12.51
CA THR A 66 -2.72 -14.58 -13.28
C THR A 66 -3.96 -14.64 -12.40
N SER A 67 -3.84 -14.30 -11.13
CA SER A 67 -4.91 -14.42 -10.15
C SER A 67 -5.87 -13.23 -10.18
N THR A 68 -7.04 -13.41 -9.58
CA THR A 68 -7.91 -12.29 -9.22
C THR A 68 -7.48 -11.73 -7.86
N VAL A 69 -7.21 -10.43 -7.83
CA VAL A 69 -6.85 -9.68 -6.63
C VAL A 69 -7.89 -8.59 -6.41
N ILE A 70 -8.40 -8.47 -5.21
CA ILE A 70 -9.42 -7.48 -4.86
C ILE A 70 -8.93 -6.53 -3.79
N LEU A 71 -9.27 -5.25 -3.91
CA LEU A 71 -9.12 -4.28 -2.84
C LEU A 71 -10.36 -4.35 -1.95
N THR A 72 -10.17 -4.51 -0.64
CA THR A 72 -11.28 -4.69 0.31
C THR A 72 -11.50 -3.49 1.23
N ASN A 73 -10.58 -2.54 1.23
CA ASN A 73 -10.66 -1.27 1.97
C ASN A 73 -10.04 -0.14 1.15
N ASP A 74 -10.38 1.09 1.48
CA ASP A 74 -9.57 2.24 1.09
C ASP A 74 -8.22 2.15 1.79
N ILE A 75 -7.13 2.40 1.05
CA ILE A 75 -5.76 2.36 1.58
C ILE A 75 -5.01 3.64 1.27
N GLU A 76 -4.06 3.97 2.14
CA GLU A 76 -3.15 5.09 1.93
C GLU A 76 -1.73 4.58 1.78
N ILE A 77 -1.07 4.94 0.68
CA ILE A 77 0.32 4.59 0.39
C ILE A 77 1.20 5.84 0.39
N THR A 78 2.36 5.74 1.00
CA THR A 78 3.32 6.85 1.15
C THR A 78 4.64 6.60 0.42
N ASN A 79 4.92 5.36 0.04
CA ASN A 79 6.14 4.98 -0.63
C ASN A 79 5.91 4.81 -2.13
N GLN A 80 6.92 5.17 -2.91
CA GLN A 80 6.97 4.80 -4.32
C GLN A 80 7.10 3.28 -4.44
N VAL A 81 6.40 2.72 -5.41
CA VAL A 81 6.44 1.29 -5.70
C VAL A 81 7.08 1.08 -7.05
N THR A 82 8.07 0.23 -7.11
CA THR A 82 8.71 -0.17 -8.36
C THR A 82 8.18 -1.54 -8.75
N GLY A 83 7.08 -1.57 -9.50
CA GLY A 83 6.60 -2.80 -10.10
C GLY A 83 7.54 -3.25 -11.22
N LEU A 84 8.12 -4.41 -11.09
CA LEU A 84 8.96 -5.03 -12.10
C LEU A 84 8.21 -6.17 -12.77
N GLY A 85 7.91 -6.04 -14.06
CA GLY A 85 7.23 -7.08 -14.83
C GLY A 85 5.76 -6.74 -15.11
N THR A 86 5.01 -7.72 -15.61
CA THR A 86 3.63 -7.53 -16.06
C THR A 86 2.65 -8.43 -15.31
N PHE A 87 1.48 -7.90 -15.05
CA PHE A 87 0.36 -8.59 -14.43
C PHE A 87 -0.64 -9.02 -15.50
N SER A 88 -1.02 -10.28 -15.47
CA SER A 88 -1.92 -10.93 -16.43
C SER A 88 -3.26 -11.33 -15.82
N GLY A 89 -3.47 -11.02 -14.54
CA GLY A 89 -4.68 -11.33 -13.79
C GLY A 89 -5.71 -10.20 -13.81
N ILE A 90 -6.63 -10.25 -12.86
CA ILE A 90 -7.65 -9.23 -12.66
C ILE A 90 -7.35 -8.51 -11.33
N PHE A 91 -7.14 -7.20 -11.38
CA PHE A 91 -7.14 -6.36 -10.19
C PHE A 91 -8.46 -5.59 -10.15
N ASP A 92 -9.34 -5.98 -9.22
CA ASP A 92 -10.63 -5.32 -9.01
C ASP A 92 -10.58 -4.44 -7.75
N GLY A 93 -10.64 -3.13 -7.95
CA GLY A 93 -10.64 -2.15 -6.87
C GLY A 93 -11.91 -2.15 -6.02
N GLN A 94 -12.97 -2.86 -6.42
CA GLN A 94 -14.27 -2.93 -5.71
C GLN A 94 -14.87 -1.54 -5.41
N GLY A 95 -14.46 -0.50 -6.15
CA GLY A 95 -14.85 0.89 -5.91
C GLY A 95 -14.10 1.57 -4.76
N HIS A 96 -13.13 0.90 -4.14
CA HIS A 96 -12.24 1.48 -3.14
C HIS A 96 -11.21 2.42 -3.73
N THR A 97 -10.55 3.17 -2.85
CA THR A 97 -9.58 4.20 -3.20
C THR A 97 -8.18 3.82 -2.72
N ILE A 98 -7.20 3.96 -3.61
CA ILE A 98 -5.79 4.03 -3.22
C ILE A 98 -5.41 5.52 -3.20
N THR A 99 -5.07 6.02 -2.01
CA THR A 99 -4.59 7.39 -1.82
C THR A 99 -3.07 7.38 -1.77
N TYR A 100 -2.42 8.18 -2.62
CA TYR A 100 -0.98 8.45 -2.54
C TYR A 100 -0.77 9.81 -1.86
N SER A 101 -0.12 9.81 -0.70
CA SER A 101 0.04 10.99 0.17
C SER A 101 1.50 11.40 0.42
N ALA A 102 2.46 10.84 -0.31
CA ALA A 102 3.86 11.22 -0.14
C ALA A 102 4.14 12.60 -0.71
N THR A 103 4.70 13.49 0.12
CA THR A 103 5.18 14.81 -0.26
C THR A 103 6.67 14.77 -0.62
N ASP A 104 7.10 15.68 -1.52
CA ASP A 104 8.52 15.95 -1.86
C ASP A 104 9.36 14.70 -2.16
N ARG A 105 8.97 13.96 -3.20
CA ARG A 105 9.72 12.79 -3.67
C ARG A 105 10.44 13.06 -4.97
N THR A 106 11.72 12.67 -5.01
CA THR A 106 12.50 12.60 -6.25
C THR A 106 12.14 11.30 -6.96
N LEU A 107 11.62 11.39 -8.18
CA LEU A 107 11.46 10.24 -9.05
C LEU A 107 12.85 9.79 -9.51
N ASN A 108 13.26 8.62 -9.08
CA ASN A 108 14.56 8.06 -9.45
C ASN A 108 14.64 7.70 -10.95
N LYS A 109 15.86 7.69 -11.46
CA LYS A 109 16.31 7.64 -12.87
C LYS A 109 15.77 6.54 -13.79
N LYS A 110 14.77 5.75 -13.43
CA LYS A 110 14.29 4.61 -14.23
C LYS A 110 12.77 4.45 -14.18
N GLY A 111 12.03 5.41 -14.75
CA GLY A 111 10.62 5.19 -15.08
C GLY A 111 9.76 4.62 -13.95
N ILE A 112 9.77 5.24 -12.77
CA ILE A 112 9.03 4.78 -11.61
C ILE A 112 7.61 5.32 -11.68
N SER A 113 6.64 4.43 -11.62
CA SER A 113 5.25 4.78 -11.43
C SER A 113 4.95 5.06 -9.96
N VAL A 114 4.14 6.05 -9.67
CA VAL A 114 3.69 6.32 -8.29
C VAL A 114 2.86 5.16 -7.74
N ILE A 115 2.03 4.55 -8.58
CA ILE A 115 1.16 3.44 -8.23
C ILE A 115 1.51 2.14 -8.96
N SER A 116 2.48 2.18 -9.83
CA SER A 116 3.11 1.04 -10.51
C SER A 116 2.20 -0.15 -10.89
N PHE A 117 1.38 0.06 -11.91
CA PHE A 117 0.77 -1.05 -12.63
C PHE A 117 1.47 -1.28 -13.97
N SER A 118 1.78 -2.53 -14.27
CA SER A 118 2.12 -2.99 -15.62
C SER A 118 1.16 -4.10 -16.00
N LEU A 119 0.34 -3.88 -17.01
CA LEU A 119 -0.62 -4.86 -17.51
C LEU A 119 -0.14 -5.43 -18.84
N ASP A 120 -0.17 -6.75 -18.99
CA ASP A 120 -0.06 -7.39 -20.31
C ASP A 120 -1.43 -7.52 -21.00
N SER A 121 -1.48 -8.16 -22.15
CA SER A 121 -2.70 -8.29 -22.95
C SER A 121 -3.86 -9.04 -22.26
N ASN A 122 -3.59 -9.80 -21.21
CA ASN A 122 -4.60 -10.52 -20.44
C ASN A 122 -4.92 -9.81 -19.13
N GLY A 123 -4.12 -8.81 -18.73
CA GLY A 123 -4.30 -8.08 -17.50
C GLY A 123 -5.53 -7.18 -17.53
N VAL A 124 -6.27 -7.16 -16.43
CA VAL A 124 -7.45 -6.31 -16.23
C VAL A 124 -7.30 -5.49 -14.96
N LEU A 125 -7.53 -4.19 -15.06
CA LEU A 125 -7.74 -3.30 -13.93
C LEU A 125 -9.15 -2.76 -13.97
N GLU A 126 -9.90 -2.94 -12.90
CA GLU A 126 -11.29 -2.49 -12.87
C GLU A 126 -11.72 -1.88 -11.54
N ASN A 127 -12.75 -1.02 -11.61
CA ASN A 127 -13.46 -0.46 -10.45
C ASN A 127 -12.55 0.19 -9.39
N LEU A 128 -11.47 0.86 -9.79
CA LEU A 128 -10.48 1.45 -8.89
C LEU A 128 -10.57 2.98 -8.89
N LYS A 129 -10.49 3.56 -7.71
CA LYS A 129 -10.25 5.00 -7.54
C LYS A 129 -8.81 5.22 -7.09
N ILE A 130 -8.14 6.20 -7.68
CA ILE A 130 -6.81 6.66 -7.31
C ILE A 130 -6.91 8.13 -6.95
N LYS A 131 -6.48 8.48 -5.75
CA LYS A 131 -6.37 9.86 -5.29
C LYS A 131 -4.90 10.17 -5.04
N ILE A 132 -4.39 11.18 -5.72
CA ILE A 132 -3.04 11.69 -5.48
C ILE A 132 -3.18 13.00 -4.72
N GLU A 133 -2.75 13.02 -3.46
CA GLU A 133 -2.72 14.25 -2.68
C GLU A 133 -1.66 15.19 -3.25
N GLN A 134 -1.76 16.48 -2.94
CA GLN A 134 -0.84 17.47 -3.48
C GLN A 134 0.61 17.05 -3.24
N THR A 135 1.31 16.72 -4.31
CA THR A 135 2.65 16.14 -4.28
C THR A 135 3.53 16.84 -5.28
N LYS A 136 4.73 17.23 -4.84
CA LYS A 136 5.81 17.66 -5.73
C LYS A 136 6.64 16.45 -6.12
N LEU A 137 6.74 16.16 -7.39
CA LEU A 137 7.59 15.12 -7.92
C LEU A 137 8.76 15.76 -8.64
N TYR A 138 9.95 15.63 -8.09
CA TYR A 138 11.19 16.10 -8.74
C TYR A 138 11.61 15.06 -9.77
N VAL A 139 11.71 15.50 -11.01
CA VAL A 139 12.11 14.67 -12.15
C VAL A 139 13.54 15.05 -12.51
N GLY A 140 14.51 14.24 -12.07
CA GLY A 140 15.92 14.38 -12.50
C GLY A 140 16.12 13.83 -13.91
N ASP A 141 17.31 13.31 -14.24
CA ASP A 141 17.67 12.67 -15.53
C ASP A 141 16.84 11.42 -15.84
N VAL A 142 15.52 11.53 -15.95
CA VAL A 142 14.63 10.41 -16.27
C VAL A 142 14.18 10.49 -17.74
N THR A 143 14.30 9.36 -18.41
CA THR A 143 13.87 9.22 -19.80
C THR A 143 12.34 9.25 -19.91
N TYR A 144 11.62 8.81 -18.86
CA TYR A 144 10.16 8.85 -18.75
C TYR A 144 9.69 8.65 -17.32
N SER A 145 8.58 9.28 -16.96
CA SER A 145 7.93 9.14 -15.65
C SER A 145 6.47 8.82 -15.85
N ASN A 146 5.98 7.85 -15.11
CA ASN A 146 4.58 7.46 -15.10
C ASN A 146 3.98 7.66 -13.71
N ILE A 147 2.77 8.22 -13.64
CA ILE A 147 2.11 8.42 -12.35
C ILE A 147 1.33 7.19 -11.94
N VAL A 148 0.67 6.50 -12.88
CA VAL A 148 -0.19 5.36 -12.58
C VAL A 148 0.31 4.07 -13.24
N PHE A 149 0.62 4.09 -14.52
CA PHE A 149 1.02 2.90 -15.27
C PHE A 149 2.45 3.04 -15.77
N SER A 150 3.26 2.01 -15.55
CA SER A 150 4.55 1.87 -16.22
C SER A 150 4.40 1.29 -17.63
N SER A 151 3.42 0.40 -17.84
CA SER A 151 3.05 -0.14 -19.14
C SER A 151 1.60 -0.63 -19.11
N ASN A 152 0.87 -0.44 -20.19
CA ASN A 152 -0.49 -0.96 -20.31
C ASN A 152 -0.74 -1.54 -21.70
N ASN A 153 -0.85 -2.86 -21.78
CA ASN A 153 -1.34 -3.60 -22.95
C ASN A 153 -2.66 -4.32 -22.64
N GLY A 154 -3.19 -4.18 -21.41
CA GLY A 154 -4.39 -4.85 -20.93
C GLY A 154 -5.63 -3.97 -21.00
N LEU A 155 -6.66 -4.40 -20.29
CA LEU A 155 -7.96 -3.75 -20.23
C LEU A 155 -8.09 -2.92 -18.95
N ILE A 156 -8.54 -1.66 -19.10
CA ILE A 156 -8.86 -0.78 -17.97
C ILE A 156 -10.33 -0.40 -18.06
N LYS A 157 -11.09 -0.62 -16.99
CA LYS A 157 -12.50 -0.21 -16.87
C LYS A 157 -12.80 0.38 -15.49
N GLY A 158 -13.62 1.44 -15.45
CA GLY A 158 -14.06 2.03 -14.19
C GLY A 158 -12.92 2.61 -13.34
N LEU A 159 -11.81 3.04 -13.97
CA LEU A 159 -10.72 3.73 -13.29
C LEU A 159 -11.05 5.22 -13.16
N LYS A 160 -10.95 5.75 -11.93
CA LYS A 160 -11.03 7.19 -11.67
C LYS A 160 -9.75 7.66 -11.01
N VAL A 161 -9.05 8.60 -11.64
CA VAL A 161 -7.84 9.24 -11.09
C VAL A 161 -8.16 10.69 -10.75
N THR A 162 -7.84 11.11 -9.54
CA THR A 162 -8.03 12.49 -9.05
C THR A 162 -6.79 12.93 -8.28
N GLY A 163 -6.54 14.25 -8.25
CA GLY A 163 -5.47 14.81 -7.43
C GLY A 163 -4.73 15.95 -8.09
N ASN A 164 -3.66 16.37 -7.42
CA ASN A 164 -2.81 17.47 -7.85
C ASN A 164 -1.34 17.07 -7.78
N VAL A 165 -0.67 17.03 -8.91
CA VAL A 165 0.75 16.69 -9.03
C VAL A 165 1.50 17.83 -9.67
N ILE A 166 2.56 18.30 -9.01
CA ILE A 166 3.48 19.30 -9.53
C ILE A 166 4.76 18.57 -9.93
N LEU A 167 5.07 18.59 -11.23
CA LEU A 167 6.34 18.09 -11.73
C LEU A 167 7.37 19.21 -11.69
N VAL A 168 8.47 18.99 -11.03
CA VAL A 168 9.60 19.90 -10.95
C VAL A 168 10.75 19.28 -11.73
N CYS A 169 11.14 19.94 -12.83
CA CYS A 169 12.29 19.55 -13.64
C CYS A 169 13.47 20.41 -13.22
N ASP A 170 14.65 19.81 -13.05
CA ASP A 170 15.89 20.58 -12.95
C ASP A 170 16.26 21.09 -14.36
N ASP A 171 16.62 22.38 -14.43
CA ASP A 171 17.09 23.04 -15.66
C ASP A 171 18.50 22.59 -16.03
#